data_d844c71325f6e723f2a6e81fe174a451
#
_entry.id   d844c71325f6e723f2a6e81fe174a451
#
_cell.length_a   1.000
_cell.length_b   1.000
_cell.length_c   1.000
_cell.angle_alpha   90.00
_cell.angle_beta   90.00
_cell.angle_gamma   90.00
#
_symmetry.space_group_name_H-M   'P 1'
#
loop_
_entity.id
_entity.type
_entity.pdbx_description
1 polymer ?
#
loop_
_entity_poly.entity_id
_entity_poly.type
_entity_poly.pdbx_seq_one_letter_code
_entity_poly.pdbx_strand_id
1 'polypeptide(L)'
;AHSTFSDPLAEPLLVDGQGPNAYVSTTAVLVRWMHNVRKDWIVAGSVEMPQSFVGANGTTTQAIPDWFPNLAAFSQYEWAPNQHVRLAGIMRVLPYRNLVKAENHNEIGWGVQLSSVMRPWKPLTLYFMGNYGRGISSLTGDLMMGNYDLVNNPEQEGTMYAPRLFGWYGAAQYHFTPNLFTGVTVGQLRYLPEHE
;
A
#
# COMPACT_ATOMS: atom_id res chain seq x y z
N ALA A 1 4.31 8.63 11.42
CA ALA A 1 4.08 7.22 11.78
C ALA A 1 3.80 6.42 10.51
N HIS A 2 4.01 5.08 10.54
CA HIS A 2 3.53 4.23 9.45
C HIS A 2 2.01 4.30 9.34
N SER A 3 1.51 4.34 8.11
CA SER A 3 0.07 4.26 7.82
C SER A 3 -0.56 3.02 8.47
N THR A 4 -1.82 3.12 8.82
CA THR A 4 -2.60 1.96 9.30
C THR A 4 -2.79 0.91 8.20
N PHE A 5 -2.64 1.28 6.95
CA PHE A 5 -2.61 0.35 5.80
C PHE A 5 -1.30 -0.44 5.70
N SER A 6 -0.16 0.12 6.13
CA SER A 6 1.15 -0.55 6.10
C SER A 6 1.31 -1.59 7.21
N ASP A 7 2.00 -2.69 6.92
CA ASP A 7 2.43 -3.69 7.90
C ASP A 7 3.97 -3.79 7.94
N PRO A 8 4.63 -2.96 8.77
CA PRO A 8 6.09 -2.96 8.84
C PRO A 8 6.67 -4.23 9.45
N LEU A 9 5.87 -5.05 10.15
CA LEU A 9 6.35 -6.32 10.71
C LEU A 9 6.48 -7.42 9.65
N ALA A 10 5.77 -7.27 8.52
CA ALA A 10 5.86 -8.23 7.41
C ALA A 10 7.04 -7.94 6.46
N GLU A 11 7.88 -6.96 6.77
CA GLU A 11 9.09 -6.65 6.02
C GLU A 11 10.22 -7.62 6.36
N PRO A 12 10.75 -8.41 5.40
CA PRO A 12 11.93 -9.23 5.61
C PRO A 12 13.18 -8.37 5.66
N LEU A 13 14.22 -8.83 6.37
CA LEU A 13 15.53 -8.20 6.32
C LEU A 13 16.16 -8.43 4.94
N LEU A 14 16.30 -7.38 4.16
CA LEU A 14 16.88 -7.37 2.83
C LEU A 14 18.08 -6.42 2.76
N VAL A 15 18.93 -6.64 1.77
CA VAL A 15 20.00 -5.68 1.40
C VAL A 15 19.41 -4.47 0.67
N ASP A 16 18.25 -4.64 0.04
CA ASP A 16 17.51 -3.57 -0.62
C ASP A 16 16.80 -2.70 0.41
N GLY A 17 17.18 -1.44 0.49
CA GLY A 17 16.60 -0.48 1.45
C GLY A 17 15.18 -0.02 1.11
N GLN A 18 14.62 -0.43 -0.03
CA GLN A 18 13.23 -0.12 -0.42
C GLN A 18 12.26 -1.26 -0.14
N GLY A 19 12.76 -2.41 0.31
CA GLY A 19 11.96 -3.61 0.54
C GLY A 19 11.65 -4.38 -0.74
N PRO A 20 10.91 -5.50 -0.64
CA PRO A 20 10.55 -6.30 -1.79
C PRO A 20 9.48 -5.61 -2.65
N ASN A 21 9.41 -6.01 -3.93
CA ASN A 21 8.35 -5.61 -4.85
C ASN A 21 6.98 -5.77 -4.19
N ALA A 22 6.09 -4.81 -4.39
CA ALA A 22 4.75 -4.77 -3.78
C ALA A 22 4.72 -4.55 -2.25
N TYR A 23 5.85 -4.25 -1.61
CA TYR A 23 5.85 -3.83 -0.22
C TYR A 23 5.14 -2.48 -0.07
N VAL A 24 4.19 -2.42 0.85
CA VAL A 24 3.52 -1.17 1.21
C VAL A 24 4.24 -0.56 2.40
N SER A 25 5.03 0.49 2.12
CA SER A 25 5.73 1.26 3.13
C SER A 25 5.40 2.73 2.96
N THR A 26 4.38 3.18 3.65
CA THR A 26 4.03 4.59 3.65
C THR A 26 3.98 5.13 5.07
N THR A 27 4.44 6.37 5.23
CA THR A 27 4.34 7.12 6.48
C THR A 27 3.42 8.32 6.28
N ALA A 28 2.63 8.62 7.28
CA ALA A 28 1.70 9.75 7.26
C ALA A 28 1.62 10.43 8.64
N VAL A 29 1.18 11.66 8.65
CA VAL A 29 0.61 12.28 9.84
C VAL A 29 -0.79 11.72 10.00
N LEU A 30 -1.09 11.11 11.14
CA LEU A 30 -2.35 10.41 11.34
C LEU A 30 -2.83 10.47 12.80
N VAL A 31 -4.14 10.30 12.95
CA VAL A 31 -4.77 9.95 14.22
C VAL A 31 -5.27 8.51 14.09
N ARG A 32 -4.80 7.64 14.99
CA ARG A 32 -5.15 6.22 15.00
C ARG A 32 -5.82 5.84 16.31
N TRP A 33 -6.93 5.15 16.20
CA TRP A 33 -7.56 4.44 17.29
C TRP A 33 -7.25 2.95 17.16
N MET A 34 -6.89 2.30 18.28
CA MET A 34 -6.60 0.87 18.36
C MET A 34 -7.38 0.24 19.50
N HIS A 35 -7.90 -0.95 19.28
CA HIS A 35 -8.64 -1.70 20.28
C HIS A 35 -8.26 -3.18 20.27
N ASN A 36 -7.96 -3.71 21.44
CA ASN A 36 -7.74 -5.14 21.64
C ASN A 36 -9.10 -5.82 21.85
N VAL A 37 -9.60 -6.49 20.81
CA VAL A 37 -10.84 -7.29 20.89
C VAL A 37 -10.64 -8.48 21.82
N ARG A 38 -9.45 -9.08 21.75
CA ARG A 38 -8.94 -10.13 22.62
C ARG A 38 -7.43 -9.94 22.81
N LYS A 39 -6.80 -10.81 23.61
CA LYS A 39 -5.34 -10.78 23.84
C LYS A 39 -4.53 -10.98 22.55
N ASP A 40 -5.10 -11.70 21.60
CA ASP A 40 -4.53 -12.14 20.36
C ASP A 40 -5.16 -11.47 19.12
N TRP A 41 -6.13 -10.56 19.32
CA TRP A 41 -6.86 -9.93 18.23
C TRP A 41 -6.96 -8.42 18.43
N ILE A 42 -6.40 -7.66 17.50
CA ILE A 42 -6.34 -6.20 17.48
C ILE A 42 -7.06 -5.67 16.25
N VAL A 43 -7.82 -4.61 16.42
CA VAL A 43 -8.39 -3.82 15.33
C VAL A 43 -7.97 -2.37 15.46
N ALA A 44 -7.80 -1.70 14.35
CA ALA A 44 -7.46 -0.28 14.33
C ALA A 44 -8.17 0.44 13.18
N GLY A 45 -8.40 1.73 13.38
CA GLY A 45 -8.84 2.66 12.36
C GLY A 45 -8.07 3.96 12.47
N SER A 46 -7.85 4.64 11.36
CA SER A 46 -7.16 5.92 11.31
C SER A 46 -7.74 6.87 10.30
N VAL A 47 -7.52 8.14 10.59
CA VAL A 47 -7.64 9.26 9.67
C VAL A 47 -6.22 9.76 9.42
N GLU A 48 -5.80 9.80 8.15
CA GLU A 48 -4.42 10.06 7.74
C GLU A 48 -4.36 11.26 6.80
N MET A 49 -3.34 12.09 6.92
CA MET A 49 -3.13 13.17 5.96
C MET A 49 -3.00 12.58 4.55
N PRO A 50 -3.75 13.13 3.58
CA PRO A 50 -3.72 12.62 2.23
C PRO A 50 -2.38 12.97 1.58
N GLN A 51 -1.92 12.06 0.72
CA GLN A 51 -0.79 12.26 -0.17
C GLN A 51 -1.05 11.45 -1.42
N SER A 52 -1.28 12.11 -2.54
CA SER A 52 -1.49 11.46 -3.83
C SER A 52 -0.47 11.91 -4.86
N PHE A 53 -0.15 11.03 -5.79
CA PHE A 53 0.67 11.33 -6.95
C PHE A 53 -0.20 11.31 -8.20
N VAL A 54 -0.38 12.49 -8.79
CA VAL A 54 -1.25 12.70 -9.96
C VAL A 54 -0.38 12.88 -11.19
N GLY A 55 -0.50 11.96 -12.17
CA GLY A 55 0.19 12.01 -13.45
C GLY A 55 -0.51 12.95 -14.44
N ALA A 56 -0.72 14.22 -14.07
CA ALA A 56 -1.33 15.21 -14.94
C ALA A 56 -0.36 15.66 -16.05
N ASN A 57 -0.90 15.91 -17.24
CA ASN A 57 -0.11 16.35 -18.39
C ASN A 57 0.11 17.89 -18.46
N GLY A 58 -0.57 18.65 -17.60
CA GLY A 58 -0.47 20.12 -17.53
C GLY A 58 -1.17 20.88 -18.66
N THR A 59 -1.67 20.19 -19.67
CA THR A 59 -2.37 20.79 -20.82
C THR A 59 -3.88 20.58 -20.77
N THR A 60 -4.31 19.37 -20.48
CA THR A 60 -5.73 19.00 -20.39
C THR A 60 -6.15 18.63 -18.98
N THR A 61 -5.20 18.25 -18.15
CA THR A 61 -5.41 17.88 -16.74
C THR A 61 -4.35 18.55 -15.84
N GLN A 62 -4.72 18.82 -14.60
CA GLN A 62 -3.86 19.42 -13.58
C GLN A 62 -4.05 18.76 -12.23
N ALA A 63 -2.95 18.51 -11.52
CA ALA A 63 -3.00 18.12 -10.11
C ALA A 63 -3.47 19.30 -9.25
N ILE A 64 -4.35 19.00 -8.31
CA ILE A 64 -4.81 19.96 -7.29
C ILE A 64 -4.56 19.40 -5.90
N PRO A 65 -4.46 20.24 -4.86
CA PRO A 65 -4.22 19.77 -3.50
C PRO A 65 -5.27 18.77 -3.03
N ASP A 66 -4.81 17.75 -2.33
CA ASP A 66 -5.68 16.81 -1.62
C ASP A 66 -6.41 17.54 -0.50
N TRP A 67 -7.72 17.33 -0.38
CA TRP A 67 -8.56 18.03 0.60
C TRP A 67 -9.27 17.07 1.56
N PHE A 68 -9.39 15.79 1.20
CA PHE A 68 -10.07 14.79 2.02
C PHE A 68 -9.04 13.79 2.59
N PRO A 69 -9.07 13.51 3.90
CA PRO A 69 -8.13 12.58 4.51
C PRO A 69 -8.31 11.15 4.01
N ASN A 70 -7.23 10.38 3.99
CA ASN A 70 -7.30 8.95 3.80
C ASN A 70 -7.91 8.29 5.05
N LEU A 71 -8.76 7.29 4.82
CA LEU A 71 -9.33 6.46 5.89
C LEU A 71 -8.74 5.06 5.77
N ALA A 72 -8.10 4.59 6.81
CA ALA A 72 -7.51 3.25 6.81
C ALA A 72 -7.93 2.47 8.06
N ALA A 73 -8.00 1.15 7.92
CA ALA A 73 -8.32 0.25 9.01
C ALA A 73 -7.61 -1.08 8.83
N PHE A 74 -7.37 -1.79 9.95
CA PHE A 74 -6.92 -3.18 9.90
C PHE A 74 -7.54 -4.04 10.99
N SER A 75 -7.52 -5.33 10.75
CA SER A 75 -7.76 -6.40 11.73
C SER A 75 -6.56 -7.35 11.70
N GLN A 76 -5.95 -7.59 12.85
CA GLN A 76 -4.77 -8.43 13.01
C GLN A 76 -5.03 -9.49 14.08
N TYR A 77 -4.74 -10.74 13.73
CA TYR A 77 -4.74 -11.87 14.64
C TYR A 77 -3.32 -12.37 14.85
N GLU A 78 -2.86 -12.41 16.11
CA GLU A 78 -1.51 -12.81 16.51
C GLU A 78 -1.60 -14.09 17.36
N TRP A 79 -1.22 -15.24 16.79
CA TRP A 79 -1.29 -16.55 17.49
C TRP A 79 -0.05 -16.87 18.31
N ALA A 80 1.06 -16.15 18.07
CA ALA A 80 2.30 -16.25 18.86
C ALA A 80 3.11 -14.95 18.72
N PRO A 81 4.06 -14.67 19.60
CA PRO A 81 4.88 -13.44 19.54
C PRO A 81 5.52 -13.23 18.15
N ASN A 82 5.22 -12.08 17.52
CA ASN A 82 5.66 -11.71 16.17
C ASN A 82 5.22 -12.68 15.07
N GLN A 83 4.10 -13.40 15.26
CA GLN A 83 3.49 -14.25 14.24
C GLN A 83 2.03 -13.85 14.11
N HIS A 84 1.65 -13.34 12.95
CA HIS A 84 0.32 -12.78 12.75
C HIS A 84 -0.16 -12.96 11.31
N VAL A 85 -1.46 -12.80 11.16
CA VAL A 85 -2.11 -12.48 9.90
C VAL A 85 -2.85 -11.16 10.07
N ARG A 86 -2.76 -10.30 9.09
CA ARG A 86 -3.37 -8.98 9.09
C ARG A 86 -4.07 -8.71 7.77
N LEU A 87 -5.32 -8.26 7.88
CA LEU A 87 -6.10 -7.73 6.77
C LEU A 87 -6.27 -6.23 6.98
N ALA A 88 -5.85 -5.42 6.02
CA ALA A 88 -5.98 -3.97 6.05
C ALA A 88 -6.73 -3.46 4.84
N GLY A 89 -7.37 -2.31 5.00
CA GLY A 89 -8.05 -1.58 3.94
C GLY A 89 -7.78 -0.10 4.03
N ILE A 90 -7.80 0.57 2.87
CA ILE A 90 -7.68 2.03 2.76
C ILE A 90 -8.70 2.57 1.76
N MET A 91 -9.22 3.77 2.03
CA MET A 91 -10.06 4.55 1.12
C MET A 91 -9.47 5.95 0.98
N ARG A 92 -9.43 6.45 -0.24
CA ARG A 92 -8.82 7.72 -0.61
C ARG A 92 -9.73 8.50 -1.56
N VAL A 93 -9.66 9.83 -1.50
CA VAL A 93 -10.23 10.72 -2.51
C VAL A 93 -9.08 11.37 -3.26
N LEU A 94 -9.07 11.22 -4.57
CA LEU A 94 -7.99 11.63 -5.47
C LEU A 94 -8.51 12.78 -6.36
N PRO A 95 -8.27 14.05 -5.99
CA PRO A 95 -8.77 15.19 -6.72
C PRO A 95 -7.87 15.53 -7.92
N TYR A 96 -8.50 16.00 -9.00
CA TYR A 96 -7.81 16.60 -10.14
C TYR A 96 -8.68 17.66 -10.82
N ARG A 97 -8.08 18.49 -11.65
CA ARG A 97 -8.76 19.51 -12.44
C ARG A 97 -8.73 19.13 -13.91
N ASN A 98 -9.90 19.11 -14.53
CA ASN A 98 -10.07 19.06 -15.97
C ASN A 98 -9.90 20.50 -16.52
N LEU A 99 -8.87 20.73 -17.31
CA LEU A 99 -8.56 22.06 -17.88
C LEU A 99 -9.39 22.36 -19.12
N VAL A 100 -9.89 21.31 -19.83
CA VAL A 100 -10.75 21.49 -21.02
C VAL A 100 -12.12 22.06 -20.62
N LYS A 101 -12.70 21.55 -19.50
CA LYS A 101 -14.00 22.01 -18.99
C LYS A 101 -13.87 23.01 -17.86
N ALA A 102 -12.65 23.28 -17.36
CA ALA A 102 -12.36 24.10 -16.21
C ALA A 102 -13.07 23.64 -14.90
N GLU A 103 -13.25 22.33 -14.73
CA GLU A 103 -13.98 21.73 -13.61
C GLU A 103 -13.05 20.88 -12.73
N ASN A 104 -13.36 20.81 -11.44
CA ASN A 104 -12.67 19.91 -10.51
C ASN A 104 -13.43 18.59 -10.41
N HIS A 105 -12.70 17.48 -10.43
CA HIS A 105 -13.20 16.12 -10.32
C HIS A 105 -12.51 15.38 -9.17
N ASN A 106 -13.16 14.32 -8.68
CA ASN A 106 -12.63 13.44 -7.67
C ASN A 106 -12.80 12.00 -8.11
N GLU A 107 -11.71 11.23 -8.02
CA GLU A 107 -11.74 9.78 -8.17
C GLU A 107 -11.64 9.11 -6.81
N ILE A 108 -12.28 7.95 -6.66
CA ILE A 108 -12.18 7.17 -5.43
C ILE A 108 -11.09 6.11 -5.60
N GLY A 109 -10.03 6.25 -4.80
CA GLY A 109 -9.03 5.21 -4.61
C GLY A 109 -9.41 4.30 -3.44
N TRP A 110 -9.09 3.02 -3.55
CA TRP A 110 -9.22 2.07 -2.46
C TRP A 110 -8.21 0.94 -2.60
N GLY A 111 -7.87 0.31 -1.49
CA GLY A 111 -6.97 -0.83 -1.48
C GLY A 111 -7.28 -1.80 -0.35
N VAL A 112 -6.96 -3.06 -0.59
CA VAL A 112 -6.94 -4.12 0.42
C VAL A 112 -5.56 -4.74 0.46
N GLN A 113 -5.11 -5.12 1.65
CA GLN A 113 -3.83 -5.77 1.90
C GLN A 113 -4.04 -6.96 2.81
N LEU A 114 -3.43 -8.08 2.46
CA LEU A 114 -3.27 -9.23 3.33
C LEU A 114 -1.78 -9.42 3.58
N SER A 115 -1.39 -9.46 4.85
CA SER A 115 0.00 -9.72 5.24
C SER A 115 0.07 -10.78 6.33
N SER A 116 1.21 -11.45 6.42
CA SER A 116 1.44 -12.48 7.43
C SER A 116 2.93 -12.66 7.72
N VAL A 117 3.23 -12.93 8.99
CA VAL A 117 4.53 -13.39 9.44
C VAL A 117 4.34 -14.70 10.18
N MET A 118 5.06 -15.73 9.77
CA MET A 118 4.97 -17.09 10.33
C MET A 118 6.35 -17.62 10.67
N ARG A 119 6.47 -18.35 11.78
CA ARG A 119 7.69 -19.09 12.17
C ARG A 119 7.35 -20.56 12.38
N PRO A 120 7.32 -21.37 11.30
CA PRO A 120 6.99 -22.79 11.39
C PRO A 120 7.93 -23.54 12.35
N TRP A 121 9.21 -23.14 12.40
CA TRP A 121 10.21 -23.58 13.38
C TRP A 121 11.26 -22.49 13.63
N LYS A 122 11.97 -22.58 14.75
CA LYS A 122 12.85 -21.52 15.29
C LYS A 122 13.76 -20.81 14.27
N PRO A 123 14.49 -21.51 13.37
CA PRO A 123 15.40 -20.83 12.46
C PRO A 123 14.71 -20.22 11.22
N LEU A 124 13.45 -20.56 10.91
CA LEU A 124 12.79 -20.14 9.69
C LEU A 124 11.67 -19.14 9.98
N THR A 125 11.74 -17.96 9.35
CA THR A 125 10.66 -17.00 9.30
C THR A 125 10.18 -16.84 7.85
N LEU A 126 8.87 -16.91 7.67
CA LEU A 126 8.20 -16.69 6.39
C LEU A 126 7.42 -15.39 6.47
N TYR A 127 7.53 -14.60 5.41
CA TYR A 127 6.81 -13.34 5.24
C TYR A 127 5.95 -13.41 4.00
N PHE A 128 4.79 -12.83 4.06
CA PHE A 128 3.89 -12.69 2.93
C PHE A 128 3.18 -11.34 2.98
N MET A 129 3.03 -10.73 1.81
CA MET A 129 2.15 -9.57 1.62
C MET A 129 1.53 -9.63 0.24
N GLY A 130 0.23 -9.36 0.15
CA GLY A 130 -0.50 -9.21 -1.10
C GLY A 130 -1.39 -7.97 -1.05
N ASN A 131 -1.43 -7.22 -2.14
CA ASN A 131 -2.15 -5.96 -2.28
C ASN A 131 -3.00 -5.97 -3.54
N TYR A 132 -4.19 -5.44 -3.44
CA TYR A 132 -5.06 -5.18 -4.58
C TYR A 132 -5.86 -3.90 -4.36
N GLY A 133 -6.01 -3.11 -5.41
CA GLY A 133 -6.80 -1.88 -5.33
C GLY A 133 -6.69 -1.01 -6.58
N ARG A 134 -7.22 0.19 -6.49
CA ARG A 134 -7.08 1.24 -7.49
C ARG A 134 -6.68 2.55 -6.83
N GLY A 135 -5.80 3.33 -7.48
CA GLY A 135 -5.32 4.59 -6.93
C GLY A 135 -4.51 4.42 -5.63
N ILE A 136 -3.72 3.35 -5.53
CA ILE A 136 -2.85 3.05 -4.39
C ILE A 136 -1.38 2.89 -4.79
N SER A 137 -1.03 3.31 -5.99
CA SER A 137 0.32 3.13 -6.55
C SER A 137 1.38 3.85 -5.73
N SER A 138 1.08 5.03 -5.22
CA SER A 138 1.99 5.82 -4.38
C SER A 138 2.28 5.17 -3.02
N LEU A 139 1.48 4.19 -2.62
CA LEU A 139 1.65 3.48 -1.34
C LEU A 139 2.63 2.31 -1.45
N THR A 140 2.98 1.88 -2.68
CA THR A 140 3.90 0.77 -2.93
C THR A 140 5.30 1.30 -3.21
N GLY A 141 6.31 0.74 -2.53
CA GLY A 141 7.67 1.29 -2.51
C GLY A 141 8.46 1.18 -3.81
N ASP A 142 8.07 0.32 -4.75
CA ASP A 142 8.96 -0.15 -5.82
C ASP A 142 8.62 0.36 -7.24
N LEU A 143 7.76 1.36 -7.35
CA LEU A 143 7.37 1.93 -8.64
C LEU A 143 8.14 3.23 -8.91
N MET A 144 9.46 3.16 -9.08
CA MET A 144 10.33 4.33 -9.21
C MET A 144 9.98 5.29 -10.35
N MET A 145 9.23 4.86 -11.37
CA MET A 145 8.84 5.69 -12.51
C MET A 145 7.40 5.39 -12.96
N GLY A 146 6.42 5.71 -12.15
CA GLY A 146 5.03 5.44 -12.49
C GLY A 146 4.13 5.28 -11.27
N ASN A 147 4.57 5.84 -10.17
CA ASN A 147 3.88 5.80 -8.87
C ASN A 147 2.59 6.64 -8.85
N TYR A 148 1.96 6.80 -10.02
CA TYR A 148 0.79 7.65 -10.12
C TYR A 148 -0.47 6.94 -9.66
N ASP A 149 -1.17 7.58 -8.73
CA ASP A 149 -2.50 7.17 -8.26
C ASP A 149 -3.61 7.54 -9.25
N LEU A 150 -3.36 8.58 -10.07
CA LEU A 150 -4.20 9.00 -11.18
C LEU A 150 -3.35 9.15 -12.44
N VAL A 151 -3.88 8.67 -13.57
CA VAL A 151 -3.29 8.82 -14.89
C VAL A 151 -4.32 9.36 -15.88
N ASN A 152 -3.85 10.00 -16.96
CA ASN A 152 -4.75 10.51 -17.99
C ASN A 152 -5.47 9.38 -18.70
N ASN A 153 -6.76 9.59 -18.98
CA ASN A 153 -7.55 8.67 -19.80
C ASN A 153 -7.20 8.89 -21.27
N PRO A 154 -6.70 7.88 -22.00
CA PRO A 154 -6.36 8.04 -23.42
C PRO A 154 -7.59 8.17 -24.32
N GLU A 155 -8.76 7.69 -23.87
CA GLU A 155 -10.00 7.72 -24.66
C GLU A 155 -10.78 9.02 -24.48
N GLN A 156 -10.58 9.75 -23.39
CA GLN A 156 -11.35 10.95 -23.08
C GLN A 156 -10.45 12.07 -22.58
N GLU A 157 -10.23 13.05 -23.42
CA GLU A 157 -9.40 14.22 -23.12
C GLU A 157 -9.91 14.99 -21.88
N GLY A 158 -8.99 15.40 -21.02
CA GLY A 158 -9.29 16.14 -19.80
C GLY A 158 -9.82 15.28 -18.65
N THR A 159 -9.92 13.96 -18.82
CA THR A 159 -10.30 13.04 -17.74
C THR A 159 -9.13 12.22 -17.24
N MET A 160 -9.18 11.81 -15.99
CA MET A 160 -8.20 10.92 -15.37
C MET A 160 -8.92 9.73 -14.74
N TYR A 161 -8.21 8.62 -14.58
CA TYR A 161 -8.69 7.45 -13.86
C TYR A 161 -7.64 6.93 -12.91
N ALA A 162 -8.08 6.21 -11.88
CA ALA A 162 -7.22 5.54 -10.92
C ALA A 162 -6.89 4.13 -11.43
N PRO A 163 -5.63 3.83 -11.84
CA PRO A 163 -5.28 2.52 -12.37
C PRO A 163 -5.42 1.45 -11.28
N ARG A 164 -5.81 0.24 -11.68
CA ARG A 164 -5.80 -0.92 -10.80
C ARG A 164 -4.38 -1.44 -10.64
N LEU A 165 -4.09 -1.89 -9.44
CA LEU A 165 -2.81 -2.45 -9.07
C LEU A 165 -3.02 -3.78 -8.36
N PHE A 166 -2.22 -4.77 -8.74
CA PHE A 166 -2.08 -6.03 -8.04
C PHE A 166 -0.61 -6.25 -7.73
N GLY A 167 -0.30 -6.57 -6.49
CA GLY A 167 1.06 -6.87 -6.08
C GLY A 167 1.10 -7.92 -4.99
N TRP A 168 2.18 -8.69 -4.94
CA TRP A 168 2.45 -9.62 -3.86
C TRP A 168 3.93 -9.89 -3.74
N TYR A 169 4.36 -10.28 -2.56
CA TYR A 169 5.64 -10.93 -2.34
C TYR A 169 5.53 -12.02 -1.27
N GLY A 170 6.45 -12.97 -1.37
CA GLY A 170 6.75 -13.95 -0.35
C GLY A 170 8.23 -13.96 -0.06
N ALA A 171 8.61 -14.08 1.21
CA ALA A 171 10.00 -14.16 1.61
C ALA A 171 10.20 -15.26 2.64
N ALA A 172 11.38 -15.90 2.58
CA ALA A 172 11.83 -16.87 3.56
C ALA A 172 13.19 -16.44 4.10
N GLN A 173 13.32 -16.35 5.41
CA GLN A 173 14.56 -16.00 6.10
C GLN A 173 14.96 -17.13 7.04
N TYR A 174 16.17 -17.65 6.84
CA TYR A 174 16.71 -18.75 7.65
C TYR A 174 17.92 -18.30 8.46
N HIS A 175 17.85 -18.46 9.76
CA HIS A 175 18.91 -18.11 10.71
C HIS A 175 19.75 -19.36 11.02
N PHE A 176 21.00 -19.39 10.59
CA PHE A 176 21.99 -20.43 10.96
C PHE A 176 22.47 -20.24 12.39
N THR A 177 22.69 -18.98 12.77
CA THR A 177 23.03 -18.52 14.12
C THR A 177 22.31 -17.21 14.43
N PRO A 178 22.34 -16.68 15.66
CA PRO A 178 21.75 -15.37 15.94
C PRO A 178 22.28 -14.22 15.07
N ASN A 179 23.52 -14.34 14.56
CA ASN A 179 24.20 -13.29 13.80
C ASN A 179 24.41 -13.66 12.30
N LEU A 180 24.03 -14.87 11.88
CA LEU A 180 24.18 -15.31 10.51
C LEU A 180 22.86 -15.84 9.96
N PHE A 181 22.36 -15.22 8.93
CA PHE A 181 21.13 -15.61 8.26
C PHE A 181 21.23 -15.47 6.75
N THR A 182 20.35 -16.12 6.04
CA THR A 182 20.10 -15.94 4.61
C THR A 182 18.63 -15.68 4.37
N GLY A 183 18.31 -14.99 3.28
CA GLY A 183 16.94 -14.71 2.88
C GLY A 183 16.76 -14.84 1.38
N VAL A 184 15.56 -15.28 0.98
CA VAL A 184 15.09 -15.29 -0.40
C VAL A 184 13.75 -14.59 -0.43
N THR A 185 13.60 -13.68 -1.39
CA THR A 185 12.34 -12.96 -1.61
C THR A 185 11.97 -13.05 -3.08
N VAL A 186 10.70 -13.33 -3.33
CA VAL A 186 10.09 -13.32 -4.66
C VAL A 186 8.84 -12.46 -4.59
N GLY A 187 8.70 -11.54 -5.51
CA GLY A 187 7.55 -10.65 -5.57
C GLY A 187 7.22 -10.22 -6.99
N GLN A 188 6.00 -9.74 -7.17
CA GLN A 188 5.51 -9.21 -8.41
C GLN A 188 4.58 -8.03 -8.15
N LEU A 189 4.71 -6.99 -8.98
CA LEU A 189 3.81 -5.85 -9.00
C LEU A 189 3.33 -5.66 -10.44
N ARG A 190 2.03 -5.48 -10.62
CA ARG A 190 1.40 -5.26 -11.93
C ARG A 190 0.39 -4.14 -11.87
N TYR A 191 0.49 -3.23 -12.83
CA TYR A 191 -0.64 -2.42 -13.23
C TYR A 191 -1.59 -3.25 -14.08
N LEU A 192 -2.87 -3.05 -13.84
CA LEU A 192 -3.96 -3.62 -14.66
C LEU A 192 -4.65 -2.42 -15.32
N PRO A 193 -4.22 -1.99 -16.53
CA PRO A 193 -4.84 -0.87 -17.21
C PRO A 193 -6.30 -1.19 -17.51
N GLU A 194 -7.17 -0.20 -17.38
CA GLU A 194 -8.59 -0.32 -17.76
C GLU A 194 -8.82 0.05 -19.23
N HIS A 195 -7.83 0.73 -19.82
CA HIS A 195 -7.81 1.20 -21.20
C HIS A 195 -6.49 0.76 -21.84
N GLU A 196 -6.54 0.09 -22.98
CA GLU A 196 -5.40 -0.31 -23.79
C GLU A 196 -5.11 0.73 -24.88
#